data_2877e333533a3b4a2520d64bf19002e3
#
_entry.id   2877e333533a3b4a2520d64bf19002e3
#
_cell.length_a   1.000
_cell.length_b   1.000
_cell.length_c   1.000
_cell.angle_alpha   90.00
_cell.angle_beta   90.00
_cell.angle_gamma   90.00
#
_symmetry.space_group_name_H-M   'P 1'
#
loop_
_entity.id
_entity.type
_entity.pdbx_description
1 polymer ?
#
loop_
_entity_poly.entity_id
_entity_poly.type
_entity_poly.pdbx_seq_one_letter_code
_entity_poly.pdbx_strand_id
1 'polypeptide(L)'
;KQMCGCFEITFEFSETFIYSKDSLYQPSKNKTDRGLEWAQLVVDEKDRITIQHILQVGDSSDPYIVKHWRQDWLYQNQEFYHYDGDNNWKYVKLPKQDVKGQWTQKVFQVDDSPRYEGSSSWVHIDGKSYWENYTDAPLPRRERTIRSDYNVLNRGNRHEIKEIGWVHDQNNKKIVRSENKDLVIAMEKGYNTYTVSYTHLRAHETA
;
A
#
# COMPACT_ATOMS: atom_id res chain seq x y z
N LYS A 1 -8.60 12.79 -1.01
CA LYS A 1 -8.47 13.60 0.22
C LYS A 1 -9.09 12.94 1.46
N GLN A 2 -10.15 12.14 1.31
CA GLN A 2 -10.81 11.43 2.42
C GLN A 2 -9.90 10.40 3.14
N MET A 3 -8.71 10.12 2.60
CA MET A 3 -7.67 9.32 3.25
C MET A 3 -6.69 10.16 4.07
N CYS A 4 -6.96 11.45 4.29
CA CYS A 4 -6.14 12.34 5.11
C CYS A 4 -6.79 12.54 6.48
N GLY A 5 -5.96 12.70 7.52
CA GLY A 5 -6.40 12.90 8.89
C GLY A 5 -5.73 11.96 9.87
N CYS A 6 -6.30 11.87 11.07
CA CYS A 6 -5.82 11.00 12.12
C CYS A 6 -6.64 9.71 12.16
N PHE A 7 -5.95 8.56 12.16
CA PHE A 7 -6.58 7.24 12.11
C PHE A 7 -6.02 6.29 13.15
N GLU A 8 -6.90 5.56 13.79
CA GLU A 8 -6.55 4.28 14.42
C GLU A 8 -6.49 3.24 13.32
N ILE A 9 -5.35 2.53 13.22
CA ILE A 9 -5.12 1.54 12.18
C ILE A 9 -5.03 0.15 12.77
N THR A 10 -5.66 -0.80 12.09
CA THR A 10 -5.40 -2.23 12.27
C THR A 10 -4.79 -2.77 10.99
N PHE A 11 -3.62 -3.38 11.08
CA PHE A 11 -2.92 -4.07 9.99
C PHE A 11 -3.09 -5.57 10.17
N GLU A 12 -3.74 -6.22 9.22
CA GLU A 12 -3.96 -7.67 9.26
C GLU A 12 -3.38 -8.32 8.01
N PHE A 13 -2.61 -9.40 8.19
CA PHE A 13 -2.03 -10.17 7.09
C PHE A 13 -2.12 -11.66 7.39
N SER A 14 -2.50 -12.43 6.34
CA SER A 14 -2.56 -13.89 6.40
C SER A 14 -2.28 -14.49 5.02
N GLU A 15 -1.47 -15.52 4.94
CA GLU A 15 -1.41 -16.38 3.76
C GLU A 15 -2.69 -17.21 3.67
N THR A 16 -3.34 -17.22 2.51
CA THR A 16 -4.65 -17.85 2.33
C THR A 16 -4.60 -19.14 1.52
N PHE A 17 -3.73 -19.18 0.50
CA PHE A 17 -3.53 -20.36 -0.33
C PHE A 17 -2.05 -20.59 -0.55
N ILE A 18 -1.60 -21.84 -0.42
CA ILE A 18 -0.22 -22.27 -0.62
C ILE A 18 -0.19 -23.14 -1.88
N TYR A 19 0.63 -22.73 -2.86
CA TYR A 19 0.85 -23.43 -4.11
C TYR A 19 2.27 -24.01 -4.21
N SER A 20 3.15 -23.64 -3.27
CA SER A 20 4.50 -24.19 -3.22
C SER A 20 4.45 -25.72 -3.12
N LYS A 21 5.27 -26.36 -3.95
CA LYS A 21 5.49 -27.81 -3.90
C LYS A 21 6.70 -28.19 -3.04
N ASP A 22 7.40 -27.21 -2.52
CA ASP A 22 8.51 -27.41 -1.60
C ASP A 22 7.98 -27.86 -0.24
N SER A 23 8.36 -29.06 0.20
CA SER A 23 7.97 -29.61 1.50
C SER A 23 8.53 -28.82 2.70
N LEU A 24 9.52 -27.96 2.47
CA LEU A 24 10.14 -27.09 3.47
C LEU A 24 9.49 -25.69 3.52
N TYR A 25 8.54 -25.41 2.64
CA TYR A 25 7.85 -24.13 2.62
C TYR A 25 7.18 -23.85 3.97
N GLN A 26 7.48 -22.70 4.54
CA GLN A 26 6.88 -22.25 5.79
C GLN A 26 5.98 -21.03 5.51
N PRO A 27 4.66 -21.14 5.70
CA PRO A 27 3.76 -20.00 5.59
C PRO A 27 4.13 -18.87 6.56
N SER A 28 3.94 -17.63 6.16
CA SER A 28 4.04 -16.50 7.08
C SER A 28 2.99 -16.64 8.19
N LYS A 29 3.37 -16.36 9.43
CA LYS A 29 2.42 -16.32 10.55
C LYS A 29 1.39 -15.22 10.31
N ASN A 30 0.15 -15.46 10.72
CA ASN A 30 -0.86 -14.42 10.77
C ASN A 30 -0.36 -13.27 11.63
N LYS A 31 -0.58 -12.06 11.13
CA LYS A 31 -0.13 -10.86 11.78
C LYS A 31 -1.30 -9.91 11.99
N THR A 32 -1.42 -9.37 13.20
CA THR A 32 -2.33 -8.28 13.53
C THR A 32 -1.55 -7.26 14.36
N ASP A 33 -1.36 -6.06 13.79
CA ASP A 33 -0.74 -4.92 14.48
C ASP A 33 -1.74 -3.78 14.54
N ARG A 34 -1.60 -2.92 15.54
CA ARG A 34 -2.40 -1.69 15.68
C ARG A 34 -1.47 -0.50 15.83
N GLY A 35 -1.95 0.67 15.44
CA GLY A 35 -1.20 1.92 15.56
C GLY A 35 -2.09 3.12 15.40
N LEU A 36 -1.53 4.29 15.70
CA LEU A 36 -2.12 5.59 15.45
C LEU A 36 -1.29 6.26 14.35
N GLU A 37 -1.96 6.71 13.28
CA GLU A 37 -1.29 7.31 12.13
C GLU A 37 -1.93 8.64 11.76
N TRP A 38 -1.08 9.62 11.50
CA TRP A 38 -1.46 10.88 10.89
C TRP A 38 -1.13 10.85 9.39
N ALA A 39 -2.15 10.97 8.55
CA ALA A 39 -2.02 11.07 7.09
C ALA A 39 -2.07 12.56 6.68
N GLN A 40 -0.90 13.18 6.55
CA GLN A 40 -0.75 14.59 6.23
C GLN A 40 -0.92 14.84 4.75
N LEU A 41 -1.87 15.68 4.37
CA LEU A 41 -1.96 16.23 3.02
C LEU A 41 -0.82 17.25 2.82
N VAL A 42 0.15 16.90 1.96
CA VAL A 42 1.36 17.71 1.72
C VAL A 42 1.21 18.54 0.44
N VAL A 43 0.65 17.93 -0.61
CA VAL A 43 0.35 18.61 -1.89
C VAL A 43 -1.13 18.40 -2.21
N ASP A 44 -1.80 19.48 -2.59
CA ASP A 44 -3.21 19.52 -2.99
C ASP A 44 -3.38 20.33 -4.27
N GLU A 45 -3.02 19.74 -5.39
CA GLU A 45 -3.16 20.31 -6.73
C GLU A 45 -4.26 19.60 -7.51
N LYS A 46 -4.66 20.15 -8.63
CA LYS A 46 -5.73 19.61 -9.49
C LYS A 46 -5.41 18.20 -10.02
N ASP A 47 -4.15 17.97 -10.35
CA ASP A 47 -3.62 16.78 -11.00
C ASP A 47 -2.59 16.02 -10.14
N ARG A 48 -2.29 16.54 -8.94
CA ARG A 48 -1.35 15.95 -8.00
C ARG A 48 -1.82 16.09 -6.56
N ILE A 49 -1.83 14.96 -5.83
CA ILE A 49 -2.08 14.90 -4.39
C ILE A 49 -0.96 14.11 -3.77
N THR A 50 -0.30 14.65 -2.73
CA THR A 50 0.73 13.93 -1.96
C THR A 50 0.29 13.80 -0.52
N ILE A 51 0.30 12.57 0.01
CA ILE A 51 -0.05 12.26 1.39
C ILE A 51 1.15 11.60 2.06
N GLN A 52 1.69 12.22 3.11
CA GLN A 52 2.72 11.65 3.97
C GLN A 52 2.08 11.03 5.21
N HIS A 53 2.36 9.78 5.43
CA HIS A 53 1.91 9.04 6.61
C HIS A 53 2.99 9.09 7.70
N ILE A 54 2.56 9.38 8.93
CA ILE A 54 3.40 9.50 10.13
C ILE A 54 2.78 8.60 11.18
N LEU A 55 3.55 7.62 11.66
CA LEU A 55 3.07 6.58 12.57
C LEU A 55 3.58 6.82 13.99
N GLN A 56 2.69 6.75 14.96
CA GLN A 56 3.06 6.64 16.36
C GLN A 56 3.41 5.18 16.67
N VAL A 57 4.58 4.96 17.26
CA VAL A 57 5.09 3.67 17.71
C VAL A 57 5.56 3.76 19.16
N GLY A 58 5.90 2.64 19.78
CA GLY A 58 6.18 2.56 21.22
C GLY A 58 4.94 2.24 22.03
N ASP A 59 5.11 2.09 23.32
CA ASP A 59 3.97 1.91 24.22
C ASP A 59 3.35 3.26 24.64
N SER A 60 2.19 3.21 25.30
CA SER A 60 1.45 4.42 25.68
C SER A 60 2.17 5.31 26.68
N SER A 61 3.18 4.79 27.39
CA SER A 61 3.97 5.53 28.38
C SER A 61 5.17 6.25 27.77
N ASP A 62 5.69 5.76 26.62
CA ASP A 62 6.82 6.34 25.89
C ASP A 62 6.59 6.26 24.37
N PRO A 63 5.60 6.98 23.82
CA PRO A 63 5.33 6.98 22.39
C PRO A 63 6.34 7.86 21.65
N TYR A 64 6.75 7.43 20.47
CA TYR A 64 7.55 8.24 19.55
C TYR A 64 6.98 8.22 18.14
N ILE A 65 7.28 9.24 17.36
CA ILE A 65 6.74 9.44 16.02
C ILE A 65 7.79 9.07 14.98
N VAL A 66 7.38 8.28 13.99
CA VAL A 66 8.23 7.90 12.87
C VAL A 66 7.58 8.29 11.55
N LYS A 67 8.40 8.72 10.58
CA LYS A 67 7.99 8.78 9.19
C LYS A 67 7.62 7.35 8.78
N HIS A 68 6.45 7.18 8.16
CA HIS A 68 6.00 5.85 7.74
C HIS A 68 6.14 5.73 6.21
N TRP A 69 5.10 5.86 5.46
CA TRP A 69 5.10 5.75 4.02
C TRP A 69 4.51 7.02 3.39
N ARG A 70 4.78 7.22 2.09
CA ARG A 70 4.18 8.31 1.32
C ARG A 70 3.45 7.75 0.12
N GLN A 71 2.34 8.38 -0.24
CA GLN A 71 1.64 8.13 -1.48
C GLN A 71 1.47 9.42 -2.27
N ASP A 72 1.89 9.37 -3.52
CA ASP A 72 1.65 10.43 -4.50
C ASP A 72 0.59 9.93 -5.48
N TRP A 73 -0.46 10.73 -5.63
CA TRP A 73 -1.55 10.49 -6.58
C TRP A 73 -1.41 11.47 -7.74
N LEU A 74 -1.26 10.93 -8.97
CA LEU A 74 -1.05 11.72 -10.19
C LEU A 74 -2.17 11.44 -11.19
N TYR A 75 -2.86 12.48 -11.63
CA TYR A 75 -3.92 12.35 -12.62
C TYR A 75 -3.36 12.20 -14.02
N GLN A 76 -3.78 11.16 -14.75
CA GLN A 76 -3.37 10.85 -16.12
C GLN A 76 -1.83 10.79 -16.29
N ASN A 77 -1.14 10.24 -15.30
CA ASN A 77 0.30 10.01 -15.37
C ASN A 77 0.62 9.04 -16.51
N GLN A 78 1.63 9.36 -17.31
CA GLN A 78 2.07 8.55 -18.44
C GLN A 78 3.37 7.79 -18.16
N GLU A 79 4.10 8.14 -17.11
CA GLU A 79 5.45 7.64 -16.85
C GLU A 79 5.49 6.78 -15.59
N PHE A 80 5.96 5.54 -15.76
CA PHE A 80 5.97 4.51 -14.72
C PHE A 80 7.34 3.89 -14.57
N TYR A 81 7.63 3.46 -13.35
CA TYR A 81 8.74 2.58 -13.01
C TYR A 81 8.15 1.30 -12.41
N HIS A 82 8.03 0.26 -13.23
CA HIS A 82 7.50 -1.03 -12.80
C HIS A 82 8.63 -1.89 -12.23
N TYR A 83 8.38 -2.48 -11.06
CA TYR A 83 9.32 -3.42 -10.45
C TYR A 83 9.39 -4.70 -11.28
N ASP A 84 10.62 -5.15 -11.58
CA ASP A 84 10.86 -6.32 -12.44
C ASP A 84 11.50 -7.51 -11.71
N GLY A 85 11.72 -7.38 -10.40
CA GLY A 85 12.44 -8.36 -9.57
C GLY A 85 13.89 -7.95 -9.32
N ASP A 86 14.50 -8.52 -8.29
CA ASP A 86 15.92 -8.40 -7.95
C ASP A 86 16.48 -6.96 -7.95
N ASN A 87 15.67 -6.03 -7.39
CA ASN A 87 15.92 -4.59 -7.35
C ASN A 87 16.01 -3.89 -8.72
N ASN A 88 15.49 -4.49 -9.77
CA ASN A 88 15.41 -3.88 -11.09
C ASN A 88 14.03 -3.21 -11.28
N TRP A 89 14.06 -2.10 -12.02
CA TRP A 89 12.88 -1.32 -12.37
C TRP A 89 12.88 -1.03 -13.86
N LYS A 90 11.74 -1.24 -14.50
CA LYS A 90 11.53 -0.93 -15.93
C LYS A 90 10.81 0.39 -16.07
N TYR A 91 11.40 1.34 -16.79
CA TYR A 91 10.68 2.54 -17.21
C TYR A 91 9.69 2.20 -18.33
N VAL A 92 8.45 2.62 -18.16
CA VAL A 92 7.36 2.46 -19.13
C VAL A 92 6.68 3.79 -19.34
N LYS A 93 6.51 4.18 -20.61
CA LYS A 93 5.72 5.35 -20.99
C LYS A 93 4.48 4.92 -21.74
N LEU A 94 3.31 5.23 -21.17
CA LEU A 94 2.02 4.91 -21.76
C LEU A 94 1.49 6.08 -22.61
N PRO A 95 0.77 5.80 -23.71
CA PRO A 95 0.06 6.82 -24.46
C PRO A 95 -0.99 7.53 -23.57
N LYS A 96 -1.22 8.81 -23.83
CA LYS A 96 -2.20 9.62 -23.06
C LYS A 96 -3.62 9.02 -23.06
N GLN A 97 -4.02 8.38 -24.11
CA GLN A 97 -5.31 7.71 -24.22
C GLN A 97 -5.50 6.55 -23.25
N ASP A 98 -4.42 5.82 -22.94
CA ASP A 98 -4.45 4.63 -22.08
C ASP A 98 -4.55 4.98 -20.60
N VAL A 99 -4.20 6.20 -20.23
CA VAL A 99 -4.27 6.70 -18.84
C VAL A 99 -5.40 7.73 -18.64
N LYS A 100 -6.24 7.94 -19.66
CA LYS A 100 -7.33 8.91 -19.60
C LYS A 100 -8.30 8.61 -18.47
N GLY A 101 -8.56 9.62 -17.61
CA GLY A 101 -9.46 9.49 -16.46
C GLY A 101 -8.92 8.67 -15.30
N GLN A 102 -7.65 8.24 -15.35
CA GLN A 102 -7.04 7.43 -14.31
C GLN A 102 -6.22 8.27 -13.34
N TRP A 103 -6.14 7.78 -12.11
CA TRP A 103 -5.21 8.22 -11.09
C TRP A 103 -4.15 7.17 -10.87
N THR A 104 -2.89 7.57 -10.91
CA THR A 104 -1.75 6.72 -10.57
C THR A 104 -1.41 6.92 -9.11
N GLN A 105 -1.36 5.85 -8.34
CA GLN A 105 -0.74 5.85 -7.02
C GLN A 105 0.72 5.45 -7.15
N LYS A 106 1.64 6.30 -6.68
CA LYS A 106 3.06 5.98 -6.46
C LYS A 106 3.30 5.89 -4.96
N VAL A 107 3.81 4.76 -4.50
CA VAL A 107 4.08 4.52 -3.08
C VAL A 107 5.57 4.50 -2.82
N PHE A 108 5.98 5.20 -1.77
CA PHE A 108 7.36 5.35 -1.34
C PHE A 108 7.55 4.80 0.08
N GLN A 109 8.72 4.26 0.35
CA GLN A 109 9.12 3.76 1.65
C GLN A 109 9.51 4.91 2.59
N VAL A 110 9.90 4.57 3.81
CA VAL A 110 10.32 5.54 4.85
C VAL A 110 11.56 6.35 4.44
N ASP A 111 12.40 5.81 3.58
CA ASP A 111 13.61 6.42 3.01
C ASP A 111 13.39 7.11 1.66
N ASP A 112 12.12 7.29 1.27
CA ASP A 112 11.68 7.82 -0.02
C ASP A 112 12.07 6.97 -1.25
N SER A 113 12.57 5.76 -1.06
CA SER A 113 12.76 4.84 -2.18
C SER A 113 11.41 4.38 -2.75
N PRO A 114 11.30 4.18 -4.06
CA PRO A 114 10.08 3.68 -4.69
C PRO A 114 9.75 2.28 -4.17
N ARG A 115 8.46 2.03 -3.96
CA ARG A 115 7.98 0.72 -3.50
C ARG A 115 7.13 0.01 -4.55
N TYR A 116 6.17 0.69 -5.11
CA TYR A 116 5.34 0.25 -6.24
C TYR A 116 4.54 1.42 -6.77
N GLU A 117 4.04 1.28 -7.96
CA GLU A 117 3.11 2.23 -8.56
C GLU A 117 2.14 1.53 -9.50
N GLY A 118 0.95 2.09 -9.64
CA GLY A 118 -0.06 1.57 -10.54
C GLY A 118 -1.15 2.59 -10.81
N SER A 119 -1.88 2.40 -11.90
CA SER A 119 -2.89 3.34 -12.39
C SER A 119 -4.24 2.64 -12.54
N SER A 120 -5.30 3.36 -12.20
CA SER A 120 -6.68 2.94 -12.39
C SER A 120 -7.63 4.13 -12.27
N SER A 121 -8.89 3.93 -12.62
CA SER A 121 -9.97 4.88 -12.37
C SER A 121 -10.60 4.65 -11.01
N TRP A 122 -11.03 5.72 -10.35
CA TRP A 122 -11.94 5.62 -9.22
C TRP A 122 -13.31 5.14 -9.69
N VAL A 123 -13.86 4.18 -8.98
CA VAL A 123 -15.20 3.62 -9.22
C VAL A 123 -16.14 4.11 -8.14
N HIS A 124 -17.31 4.61 -8.57
CA HIS A 124 -18.38 5.08 -7.70
C HIS A 124 -19.66 4.35 -8.07
N ILE A 125 -20.03 3.32 -7.31
CA ILE A 125 -21.18 2.47 -7.57
C ILE A 125 -21.78 1.95 -6.25
N ASP A 126 -23.09 1.89 -6.17
CA ASP A 126 -23.85 1.34 -5.02
C ASP A 126 -23.39 1.91 -3.68
N GLY A 127 -23.15 3.23 -3.61
CA GLY A 127 -22.69 3.91 -2.40
C GLY A 127 -21.24 3.63 -2.03
N LYS A 128 -20.49 2.86 -2.84
CA LYS A 128 -19.07 2.60 -2.66
C LYS A 128 -18.24 3.54 -3.50
N SER A 129 -17.09 3.93 -2.97
CA SER A 129 -16.08 4.71 -3.68
C SER A 129 -14.73 4.04 -3.47
N TYR A 130 -14.16 3.47 -4.54
CA TYR A 130 -12.92 2.74 -4.46
C TYR A 130 -12.04 2.90 -5.70
N TRP A 131 -10.77 2.66 -5.50
CA TRP A 131 -9.74 2.54 -6.52
C TRP A 131 -8.99 1.23 -6.32
N GLU A 132 -8.73 0.48 -7.40
CA GLU A 132 -7.99 -0.78 -7.30
C GLU A 132 -7.05 -0.97 -8.48
N ASN A 133 -5.92 -1.61 -8.20
CA ASN A 133 -4.87 -1.90 -9.16
C ASN A 133 -4.06 -3.13 -8.74
N TYR A 134 -3.48 -3.82 -9.72
CA TYR A 134 -2.47 -4.86 -9.52
C TYR A 134 -1.12 -4.37 -10.03
N THR A 135 -0.07 -4.54 -9.24
CA THR A 135 1.28 -4.12 -9.60
C THR A 135 2.34 -4.94 -8.87
N ASP A 136 3.48 -5.12 -9.51
CA ASP A 136 4.61 -5.79 -8.90
C ASP A 136 5.36 -4.87 -7.95
N ALA A 137 5.90 -5.47 -6.90
CA ALA A 137 6.62 -4.79 -5.84
C ALA A 137 7.76 -5.67 -5.30
N PRO A 138 8.80 -5.09 -4.70
CA PRO A 138 9.74 -5.83 -3.89
C PRO A 138 9.05 -6.43 -2.66
N LEU A 139 9.72 -7.38 -2.01
CA LEU A 139 9.25 -7.99 -0.78
C LEU A 139 8.90 -6.92 0.26
N PRO A 140 7.81 -7.10 1.00
CA PRO A 140 7.46 -6.16 2.05
C PRO A 140 8.52 -6.15 3.15
N ARG A 141 8.70 -5.02 3.81
CA ARG A 141 9.73 -4.83 4.85
C ARG A 141 9.69 -5.90 5.95
N ARG A 142 8.49 -6.41 6.28
CA ARG A 142 8.29 -7.45 7.29
C ARG A 142 8.85 -8.83 6.88
N GLU A 143 9.16 -9.04 5.59
CA GLU A 143 9.64 -10.31 5.04
C GLU A 143 11.01 -10.22 4.39
N ARG A 144 11.39 -9.05 3.92
CA ARG A 144 12.62 -8.81 3.15
C ARG A 144 13.90 -9.36 3.81
N THR A 145 13.97 -9.37 5.14
CA THR A 145 15.15 -9.81 5.90
C THR A 145 15.06 -11.24 6.40
N ILE A 146 13.88 -11.88 6.28
CA ILE A 146 13.64 -13.20 6.86
C ILE A 146 13.22 -14.25 5.82
N ARG A 147 12.94 -13.83 4.58
CA ARG A 147 12.53 -14.71 3.48
C ARG A 147 13.35 -14.44 2.22
N SER A 148 13.68 -15.51 1.50
CA SER A 148 14.36 -15.48 0.20
C SER A 148 13.73 -16.46 -0.80
N ASP A 149 12.59 -17.07 -0.44
CA ASP A 149 11.90 -18.08 -1.22
C ASP A 149 11.00 -17.50 -2.32
N TYR A 150 10.88 -16.17 -2.40
CA TYR A 150 10.25 -15.45 -3.49
C TYR A 150 10.94 -14.07 -3.68
N ASN A 151 10.80 -13.45 -4.85
CA ASN A 151 11.47 -12.19 -5.17
C ASN A 151 10.54 -11.10 -5.71
N VAL A 152 9.27 -11.41 -6.00
CA VAL A 152 8.27 -10.45 -6.45
C VAL A 152 6.99 -10.63 -5.64
N LEU A 153 6.44 -9.53 -5.11
CA LEU A 153 5.09 -9.48 -4.58
C LEU A 153 4.17 -8.78 -5.59
N ASN A 154 3.35 -9.53 -6.32
CA ASN A 154 2.31 -8.93 -7.13
C ASN A 154 1.17 -8.48 -6.20
N ARG A 155 1.06 -7.17 -6.02
CA ARG A 155 0.14 -6.55 -5.07
C ARG A 155 -1.18 -6.23 -5.75
N GLY A 156 -2.27 -6.80 -5.23
CA GLY A 156 -3.59 -6.27 -5.48
C GLY A 156 -3.92 -5.23 -4.42
N ASN A 157 -3.99 -3.97 -4.79
CA ASN A 157 -4.30 -2.87 -3.88
C ASN A 157 -5.69 -2.33 -4.19
N ARG A 158 -6.58 -2.32 -3.19
CA ARG A 158 -7.88 -1.68 -3.26
C ARG A 158 -8.02 -0.70 -2.10
N HIS A 159 -8.14 0.58 -2.43
CA HIS A 159 -8.47 1.63 -1.47
C HIS A 159 -9.96 1.91 -1.56
N GLU A 160 -10.69 1.67 -0.49
CA GLU A 160 -12.13 1.92 -0.42
C GLU A 160 -12.44 2.92 0.68
N ILE A 161 -13.12 4.01 0.30
CA ILE A 161 -13.59 5.02 1.25
C ILE A 161 -14.80 4.48 2.00
N LYS A 162 -14.79 4.64 3.32
CA LYS A 162 -15.87 4.26 4.23
C LYS A 162 -16.47 5.49 4.87
N GLU A 163 -17.58 5.32 5.55
CA GLU A 163 -18.26 6.41 6.28
C GLU A 163 -17.35 7.06 7.34
N ILE A 164 -16.58 6.25 8.07
CA ILE A 164 -15.70 6.70 9.15
C ILE A 164 -14.22 6.38 8.89
N GLY A 165 -13.75 6.58 7.66
CA GLY A 165 -12.35 6.36 7.30
C GLY A 165 -12.19 5.64 5.96
N TRP A 166 -11.26 4.71 5.87
CA TRP A 166 -10.99 3.98 4.63
C TRP A 166 -10.33 2.62 4.90
N VAL A 167 -10.31 1.78 3.89
CA VAL A 167 -9.71 0.45 3.96
C VAL A 167 -8.70 0.30 2.83
N HIS A 168 -7.55 -0.29 3.13
CA HIS A 168 -6.60 -0.81 2.15
C HIS A 168 -6.70 -2.34 2.15
N ASP A 169 -7.53 -2.86 1.27
CA ASP A 169 -7.70 -4.27 1.02
C ASP A 169 -6.64 -4.75 0.01
N GLN A 170 -5.92 -5.82 0.33
CA GLN A 170 -4.82 -6.34 -0.47
C GLN A 170 -5.03 -7.81 -0.79
N ASN A 171 -4.91 -8.15 -2.09
CA ASN A 171 -4.86 -9.52 -2.59
C ASN A 171 -3.50 -9.73 -3.27
N ASN A 172 -2.55 -10.24 -2.54
CA ASN A 172 -1.17 -10.35 -2.98
C ASN A 172 -0.84 -11.77 -3.46
N LYS A 173 0.04 -11.85 -4.47
CA LYS A 173 0.65 -13.11 -4.92
C LYS A 173 2.14 -13.06 -4.61
N LYS A 174 2.65 -14.06 -3.89
CA LYS A 174 4.09 -14.26 -3.71
C LYS A 174 4.61 -15.04 -4.89
N ILE A 175 5.56 -14.47 -5.63
CA ILE A 175 6.01 -14.95 -6.93
C ILE A 175 7.52 -15.18 -6.89
N VAL A 176 7.94 -16.36 -7.38
CA VAL A 176 9.30 -16.62 -7.79
C VAL A 176 9.38 -16.28 -9.28
N ARG A 177 10.08 -15.20 -9.60
CA ARG A 177 10.35 -14.76 -10.97
C ARG A 177 11.75 -15.17 -11.37
N SER A 178 11.88 -15.91 -12.46
CA SER A 178 13.16 -16.30 -13.07
C SER A 178 13.03 -16.32 -14.59
N GLU A 179 13.98 -15.75 -15.32
CA GLU A 179 14.13 -15.84 -16.79
C GLU A 179 12.84 -15.74 -17.62
N ASN A 180 11.91 -14.86 -17.32
CA ASN A 180 10.60 -14.72 -17.97
C ASN A 180 9.53 -15.73 -17.52
N LYS A 181 9.72 -16.39 -16.38
CA LYS A 181 8.75 -17.31 -15.82
C LYS A 181 8.35 -16.88 -14.42
N ASP A 182 7.06 -16.71 -14.21
CA ASP A 182 6.48 -16.43 -12.89
C ASP A 182 5.85 -17.69 -12.31
N LEU A 183 6.27 -18.05 -11.11
CA LEU A 183 5.67 -19.13 -10.33
C LEU A 183 5.03 -18.56 -9.07
N VAL A 184 3.72 -18.60 -8.96
CA VAL A 184 3.01 -18.22 -7.73
C VAL A 184 3.22 -19.34 -6.70
N ILE A 185 3.79 -19.01 -5.55
CA ILE A 185 4.01 -19.93 -4.45
C ILE A 185 2.99 -19.82 -3.33
N ALA A 186 2.41 -18.63 -3.13
CA ALA A 186 1.33 -18.43 -2.15
C ALA A 186 0.50 -17.19 -2.52
N MET A 187 -0.73 -17.16 -1.98
CA MET A 187 -1.57 -15.97 -1.92
C MET A 187 -1.52 -15.40 -0.51
N GLU A 188 -1.56 -14.08 -0.39
CA GLU A 188 -1.63 -13.37 0.88
C GLU A 188 -2.78 -12.38 0.85
N LYS A 189 -3.62 -12.38 1.88
CA LYS A 189 -4.59 -11.35 2.16
C LYS A 189 -4.00 -10.35 3.14
N GLY A 190 -4.06 -9.07 2.80
CA GLY A 190 -3.85 -7.97 3.73
C GLY A 190 -5.14 -7.17 3.86
N TYR A 191 -5.49 -6.77 5.09
CA TYR A 191 -6.65 -5.93 5.34
C TYR A 191 -6.29 -4.87 6.37
N ASN A 192 -6.07 -3.66 5.90
CA ASN A 192 -5.70 -2.55 6.76
C ASN A 192 -6.89 -1.60 6.89
N THR A 193 -7.41 -1.47 8.09
CA THR A 193 -8.54 -0.58 8.41
C THR A 193 -8.03 0.71 9.02
N TYR A 194 -8.44 1.83 8.46
CA TYR A 194 -8.13 3.19 8.92
C TYR A 194 -9.42 3.81 9.44
N THR A 195 -9.62 3.81 10.76
CA THR A 195 -10.78 4.40 11.41
C THR A 195 -10.45 5.79 11.91
N VAL A 196 -11.26 6.79 11.57
CA VAL A 196 -11.02 8.18 12.03
C VAL A 196 -10.94 8.22 13.54
N SER A 197 -9.84 8.76 14.07
CA SER A 197 -9.63 8.98 15.49
C SER A 197 -9.98 10.41 15.86
N TYR A 198 -10.94 10.57 16.75
CA TYR A 198 -11.36 11.88 17.28
C TYR A 198 -10.52 12.37 18.45
N THR A 199 -9.61 11.56 18.96
CA THR A 199 -8.77 11.87 20.14
C THR A 199 -7.84 13.06 19.87
N HIS A 200 -7.39 13.23 18.63
CA HIS A 200 -6.51 14.34 18.24
C HIS A 200 -7.25 15.67 17.95
N LEU A 201 -8.54 15.62 17.62
CA LEU A 201 -9.33 16.84 17.39
C LEU A 201 -9.51 17.64 18.67
N ARG A 202 -9.58 16.99 19.85
CA ARG A 202 -9.71 17.67 21.15
C ARG A 202 -8.44 18.41 21.59
N ALA A 203 -7.26 18.01 21.11
CA ALA A 203 -6.01 18.68 21.46
C ALA A 203 -5.85 20.06 20.80
N HIS A 204 -6.53 20.31 19.68
CA HIS A 204 -6.51 21.59 18.97
C HIS A 204 -7.63 22.55 19.38
N GLU A 205 -8.66 22.07 20.06
CA GLU A 205 -9.77 22.91 20.54
C GLU A 205 -9.50 23.58 21.92
N THR A 206 -8.38 23.19 22.57
CA THR A 206 -8.01 23.70 23.92
C THR A 206 -6.74 24.53 23.95
N ALA A 207 -6.24 25.01 22.79
CA ALA A 207 -5.06 25.88 22.69
C ALA A 207 -5.47 27.30 22.24
#